data_cda36d0480f7ecd90109778831e62ab2
#
_entry.id   cda36d0480f7ecd90109778831e62ab2
#
_cell.length_a   1.000
_cell.length_b   1.000
_cell.length_c   1.000
_cell.angle_alpha   90.00
_cell.angle_beta   90.00
_cell.angle_gamma   90.00
#
_symmetry.space_group_name_H-M   'P 1'
#
loop_
_entity.id
_entity.type
_entity.pdbx_description
1 polymer ?
#
loop_
_entity_poly.entity_id
_entity_poly.type
_entity_poly.pdbx_seq_one_letter_code
_entity_poly.pdbx_strand_id
1 'polypeptide(L)'
;GSEMCIRDSHCSFSWASEENTDFIDTHFSTVQWCISSEGLYYSVNKKGARAYGGAWGGTSSTYHHNLFAHCNSRTPLMNGARGKDPGQDIVVYMEYINNVNYNWGSQMATYGGMDESQDPEHHGWSCNFVNNYYKPGPATTARVKELKFFRQSSAREPNKAPLRAVSKWYFHGNVMEGNSQLTSDNWEGVYTDGNYPYSIDEMKASSFIIPSGKENYEQYWFDWESYTLSDQYESAEKAYQSVLADKSGAGAFPRDKVDARIVKEVKSGLCTYTGAGDANSGAIPVSYTHLRA
;
A
#
# COMPACT_ATOMS: atom_id res chain seq x y z
N GLY A 1 -15.00 7.56 23.23
CA GLY A 1 -15.05 7.67 21.78
C GLY A 1 -15.57 6.38 21.19
N SER A 2 -16.56 6.47 20.30
CA SER A 2 -17.06 5.30 19.60
C SER A 2 -15.99 4.86 18.63
N GLU A 3 -15.41 3.70 18.87
CA GLU A 3 -14.54 3.05 17.92
C GLU A 3 -15.40 2.56 16.76
N MET A 4 -15.24 3.22 15.65
CA MET A 4 -15.92 2.82 14.43
C MET A 4 -15.03 1.81 13.69
N CYS A 5 -15.59 0.63 13.42
CA CYS A 5 -15.08 -0.18 12.32
C CYS A 5 -15.16 0.66 11.05
N ILE A 6 -14.02 1.10 10.53
CA ILE A 6 -13.98 1.82 9.27
C ILE A 6 -13.98 0.79 8.15
N ARG A 7 -15.01 0.85 7.31
CA ARG A 7 -15.07 0.04 6.10
C ARG A 7 -15.30 0.93 4.89
N ASP A 8 -14.22 1.22 4.18
CA ASP A 8 -14.29 1.93 2.91
C ASP A 8 -14.33 0.94 1.76
N SER A 9 -15.31 1.07 0.91
CA SER A 9 -15.52 0.17 -0.21
C SER A 9 -15.99 0.92 -1.44
N HIS A 10 -15.46 0.56 -2.60
CA HIS A 10 -15.85 1.10 -3.90
C HIS A 10 -15.77 2.63 -3.99
N CYS A 11 -14.74 3.20 -3.38
CA CYS A 11 -14.44 4.62 -3.46
C CYS A 11 -13.31 4.88 -4.47
N SER A 12 -13.27 6.11 -5.00
CA SER A 12 -12.20 6.55 -5.88
C SER A 12 -11.59 7.83 -5.36
N PHE A 13 -10.28 7.86 -5.26
CA PHE A 13 -9.48 8.96 -4.71
C PHE A 13 -8.42 9.37 -5.73
N SER A 14 -8.39 10.65 -6.10
CA SER A 14 -7.45 11.14 -7.09
C SER A 14 -7.09 12.59 -6.86
N TRP A 15 -5.94 12.99 -7.44
CA TRP A 15 -5.52 14.38 -7.58
C TRP A 15 -5.19 15.12 -6.28
N ALA A 16 -4.85 14.39 -5.24
CA ALA A 16 -4.36 15.04 -4.03
C ALA A 16 -2.95 15.62 -4.24
N SER A 17 -2.68 16.69 -3.52
CA SER A 17 -1.38 17.37 -3.56
C SER A 17 -0.32 16.69 -2.68
N GLU A 18 -0.68 15.71 -1.89
CA GLU A 18 0.20 14.84 -1.09
C GLU A 18 -0.24 13.38 -1.27
N GLU A 19 -0.80 12.71 -0.28
CA GLU A 19 -1.42 11.39 -0.41
C GLU A 19 -2.87 11.51 -0.87
N ASN A 20 -3.30 10.60 -1.74
CA ASN A 20 -4.73 10.51 -2.08
C ASN A 20 -5.56 9.97 -0.91
N THR A 21 -4.96 9.12 -0.08
CA THR A 21 -5.62 8.51 1.08
C THR A 21 -4.64 8.38 2.25
N ASP A 22 -5.13 8.52 3.46
CA ASP A 22 -4.33 8.39 4.68
C ASP A 22 -5.14 7.65 5.76
N PHE A 23 -4.69 6.45 6.14
CA PHE A 23 -5.30 5.61 7.18
C PHE A 23 -4.24 5.26 8.23
N ILE A 24 -3.87 6.23 9.03
CA ILE A 24 -2.87 6.11 10.09
C ILE A 24 -3.56 6.09 11.45
N ASP A 25 -3.01 5.37 12.41
CA ASP A 25 -3.55 5.22 13.76
C ASP A 25 -5.01 4.72 13.79
N THR A 26 -5.41 3.95 12.78
CA THR A 26 -6.72 3.33 12.74
C THR A 26 -6.69 1.95 13.36
N HIS A 27 -7.84 1.49 13.84
CA HIS A 27 -8.01 0.15 14.37
C HIS A 27 -9.17 -0.53 13.64
N PHE A 28 -9.03 -1.84 13.37
CA PHE A 28 -10.10 -2.64 12.78
C PHE A 28 -10.65 -2.08 11.47
N SER A 29 -9.74 -1.59 10.64
CA SER A 29 -10.10 -0.95 9.38
C SER A 29 -10.09 -1.94 8.23
N THR A 30 -11.06 -1.82 7.34
CA THR A 30 -11.06 -2.52 6.06
C THR A 30 -11.20 -1.52 4.93
N VAL A 31 -10.24 -1.50 4.02
CA VAL A 31 -10.31 -0.73 2.77
C VAL A 31 -10.28 -1.72 1.61
N GLN A 32 -11.36 -1.75 0.86
CA GLN A 32 -11.54 -2.76 -0.17
C GLN A 32 -12.16 -2.18 -1.44
N TRP A 33 -11.78 -2.71 -2.59
CA TRP A 33 -12.35 -2.34 -3.87
C TRP A 33 -12.31 -0.84 -4.17
N CYS A 34 -11.29 -0.15 -3.68
CA CYS A 34 -11.09 1.28 -3.90
C CYS A 34 -10.05 1.54 -5.00
N ILE A 35 -10.14 2.70 -5.65
CA ILE A 35 -9.13 3.19 -6.57
C ILE A 35 -8.43 4.38 -5.94
N SER A 36 -7.10 4.32 -5.85
CA SER A 36 -6.25 5.47 -5.60
C SER A 36 -5.40 5.74 -6.83
N SER A 37 -5.61 6.88 -7.48
CA SER A 37 -4.96 7.14 -8.75
C SER A 37 -4.53 8.59 -8.94
N GLU A 38 -3.57 8.80 -9.84
CA GLU A 38 -3.21 10.12 -10.35
C GLU A 38 -2.93 11.18 -9.28
N GLY A 39 -2.14 10.86 -8.26
CA GLY A 39 -1.65 11.88 -7.33
C GLY A 39 -0.89 12.98 -8.08
N LEU A 40 -1.01 14.23 -7.66
CA LEU A 40 -0.40 15.37 -8.33
C LEU A 40 1.11 15.46 -8.03
N TYR A 41 1.95 15.32 -9.04
CA TYR A 41 3.40 15.35 -8.87
C TYR A 41 3.91 16.77 -8.60
N TYR A 42 3.62 17.71 -9.48
CA TYR A 42 3.85 19.12 -9.23
C TYR A 42 2.55 19.83 -8.89
N SER A 43 2.39 20.15 -7.62
CA SER A 43 1.20 20.80 -7.09
C SER A 43 1.59 22.06 -6.33
N VAL A 44 0.64 22.68 -5.68
CA VAL A 44 0.86 23.81 -4.75
C VAL A 44 1.49 23.38 -3.41
N ASN A 45 1.84 22.10 -3.25
CA ASN A 45 2.42 21.61 -2.01
C ASN A 45 3.82 22.18 -1.77
N LYS A 46 3.98 22.86 -0.65
CA LYS A 46 5.25 23.52 -0.25
C LYS A 46 6.40 22.53 -0.05
N LYS A 47 6.11 21.25 0.16
CA LYS A 47 7.13 20.19 0.34
C LYS A 47 7.71 19.70 -1.00
N GLY A 48 7.30 20.24 -2.15
CA GLY A 48 7.78 19.87 -3.48
C GLY A 48 6.99 18.72 -4.12
N ALA A 49 7.62 18.04 -5.08
CA ALA A 49 6.97 16.98 -5.86
C ALA A 49 6.50 15.81 -5.00
N ARG A 50 5.27 15.32 -5.24
CA ARG A 50 4.60 14.28 -4.47
C ARG A 50 4.03 13.16 -5.36
N ALA A 51 2.75 13.18 -5.69
CA ALA A 51 2.00 12.13 -6.39
C ALA A 51 1.95 10.80 -5.62
N TYR A 52 1.49 10.84 -4.40
CA TYR A 52 1.45 9.67 -3.54
C TYR A 52 0.08 8.99 -3.55
N GLY A 53 0.09 7.66 -3.63
CA GLY A 53 -1.13 6.85 -3.61
C GLY A 53 -1.81 6.84 -2.25
N GLY A 54 -1.09 6.51 -1.19
CA GLY A 54 -1.65 6.50 0.15
C GLY A 54 -0.68 6.14 1.24
N ALA A 55 -0.96 6.56 2.46
CA ALA A 55 -0.31 6.11 3.68
C ALA A 55 -1.30 5.23 4.45
N TRP A 56 -1.04 3.91 4.42
CA TRP A 56 -1.94 2.89 4.96
C TRP A 56 -1.29 2.17 6.12
N GLY A 57 -1.92 2.22 7.26
CA GLY A 57 -1.40 1.67 8.48
C GLY A 57 -2.50 1.20 9.43
N GLY A 58 -2.30 1.46 10.69
CA GLY A 58 -3.22 1.01 11.71
C GLY A 58 -2.93 -0.40 12.20
N THR A 59 -3.72 -0.86 13.14
CA THR A 59 -3.61 -2.20 13.69
C THR A 59 -4.86 -3.02 13.44
N SER A 60 -4.70 -4.32 13.23
CA SER A 60 -5.79 -5.23 12.85
C SER A 60 -6.57 -4.73 11.62
N SER A 61 -5.83 -4.30 10.60
CA SER A 61 -6.37 -3.68 9.41
C SER A 61 -6.18 -4.57 8.19
N THR A 62 -7.18 -4.57 7.30
CA THR A 62 -7.17 -5.35 6.07
C THR A 62 -7.36 -4.43 4.86
N TYR A 63 -6.45 -4.52 3.92
CA TYR A 63 -6.46 -3.77 2.67
C TYR A 63 -6.46 -4.75 1.50
N HIS A 64 -7.59 -4.87 0.81
CA HIS A 64 -7.70 -5.87 -0.25
C HIS A 64 -8.46 -5.42 -1.48
N HIS A 65 -8.10 -5.98 -2.62
CA HIS A 65 -8.74 -5.72 -3.91
C HIS A 65 -8.80 -4.23 -4.31
N ASN A 66 -7.80 -3.47 -3.89
CA ASN A 66 -7.68 -2.07 -4.26
C ASN A 66 -6.79 -1.91 -5.49
N LEU A 67 -6.98 -0.82 -6.22
CA LEU A 67 -6.15 -0.41 -7.33
C LEU A 67 -5.37 0.85 -6.99
N PHE A 68 -4.05 0.77 -7.05
CA PHE A 68 -3.18 1.93 -7.18
C PHE A 68 -2.74 2.09 -8.62
N ALA A 69 -2.98 3.27 -9.21
CA ALA A 69 -2.59 3.54 -10.57
C ALA A 69 -2.02 4.94 -10.75
N HIS A 70 -0.95 5.07 -11.52
CA HIS A 70 -0.35 6.36 -11.87
C HIS A 70 0.04 7.22 -10.67
N CYS A 71 0.51 6.61 -9.60
CA CYS A 71 1.08 7.30 -8.46
C CYS A 71 2.61 7.16 -8.47
N ASN A 72 3.32 8.23 -8.14
CA ASN A 72 4.79 8.17 -8.16
C ASN A 72 5.32 7.15 -7.15
N SER A 73 4.77 7.14 -5.94
CA SER A 73 5.15 6.23 -4.87
C SER A 73 4.05 6.14 -3.81
N ARG A 74 4.31 5.46 -2.70
CA ARG A 74 3.31 5.19 -1.65
C ARG A 74 2.10 4.44 -2.20
N THR A 75 2.38 3.27 -2.77
CA THR A 75 1.35 2.38 -3.31
C THR A 75 1.30 1.03 -2.57
N PRO A 76 1.06 1.08 -1.25
CA PRO A 76 1.04 2.23 -0.33
C PRO A 76 2.39 2.49 0.38
N LEU A 77 2.48 3.57 1.16
CA LEU A 77 3.36 3.66 2.32
C LEU A 77 2.68 2.89 3.45
N MET A 78 3.31 1.85 3.94
CA MET A 78 2.87 1.10 5.10
C MET A 78 3.43 1.76 6.36
N ASN A 79 2.60 2.60 6.98
CA ASN A 79 2.97 3.41 8.12
C ASN A 79 2.08 3.02 9.30
N GLY A 80 2.66 2.47 10.35
CA GLY A 80 1.94 1.87 11.46
C GLY A 80 1.15 2.83 12.34
N ALA A 81 0.86 2.35 13.50
CA ALA A 81 0.37 3.17 14.57
C ALA A 81 1.49 4.13 15.01
N ARG A 82 1.19 5.41 15.10
CA ARG A 82 2.15 6.41 15.57
C ARG A 82 2.26 6.45 17.10
N GLY A 83 1.43 5.65 17.79
CA GLY A 83 1.44 5.45 19.23
C GLY A 83 1.59 6.76 20.02
N LYS A 84 0.49 7.49 20.21
CA LYS A 84 0.54 8.72 20.99
C LYS A 84 0.45 8.49 22.49
N ASP A 85 -0.01 7.33 22.88
CA ASP A 85 -0.24 7.01 24.28
C ASP A 85 0.94 6.16 24.81
N PRO A 86 1.76 6.69 25.72
CA PRO A 86 2.81 5.94 26.35
C PRO A 86 2.23 4.73 27.10
N GLY A 87 2.79 3.55 26.87
CA GLY A 87 2.42 2.33 27.59
C GLY A 87 1.33 1.48 26.94
N GLN A 88 0.91 1.78 25.71
CA GLN A 88 0.12 0.84 24.92
C GLN A 88 1.04 -0.04 24.08
N ASP A 89 0.96 -1.34 24.29
CA ASP A 89 1.59 -2.34 23.44
C ASP A 89 0.86 -2.36 22.09
N ILE A 90 1.35 -1.59 21.13
CA ILE A 90 0.77 -1.57 19.81
C ILE A 90 1.56 -2.50 18.91
N VAL A 91 1.05 -3.70 18.72
CA VAL A 91 1.52 -4.58 17.66
C VAL A 91 0.67 -4.33 16.42
N VAL A 92 1.31 -3.96 15.34
CA VAL A 92 0.62 -3.76 14.07
C VAL A 92 0.42 -5.10 13.39
N TYR A 93 -0.83 -5.50 13.24
CA TYR A 93 -1.24 -6.61 12.39
C TYR A 93 -1.93 -6.05 11.17
N MET A 94 -1.43 -6.40 9.99
CA MET A 94 -1.95 -5.87 8.74
C MET A 94 -2.03 -6.96 7.68
N GLU A 95 -3.06 -6.88 6.87
CA GLU A 95 -3.17 -7.66 5.64
C GLU A 95 -3.18 -6.73 4.43
N TYR A 96 -2.26 -6.97 3.52
CA TYR A 96 -2.22 -6.34 2.21
C TYR A 96 -2.32 -7.42 1.14
N ILE A 97 -3.53 -7.62 0.62
CA ILE A 97 -3.90 -8.84 -0.09
C ILE A 97 -4.64 -8.53 -1.38
N ASN A 98 -4.31 -9.20 -2.47
CA ASN A 98 -5.05 -9.11 -3.73
C ASN A 98 -5.20 -7.68 -4.28
N ASN A 99 -4.27 -6.78 -3.95
CA ASN A 99 -4.26 -5.44 -4.52
C ASN A 99 -3.54 -5.41 -5.86
N VAL A 100 -3.86 -4.42 -6.68
CA VAL A 100 -3.22 -4.18 -7.97
C VAL A 100 -2.45 -2.87 -7.92
N ASN A 101 -1.19 -2.91 -8.30
CA ASN A 101 -0.31 -1.76 -8.42
C ASN A 101 0.09 -1.56 -9.88
N TYR A 102 -0.20 -0.41 -10.44
CA TYR A 102 0.10 -0.09 -11.83
C TYR A 102 0.86 1.23 -11.98
N ASN A 103 1.92 1.20 -12.79
CA ASN A 103 2.59 2.39 -13.29
C ASN A 103 3.10 3.36 -12.22
N TRP A 104 3.79 2.83 -11.20
CA TRP A 104 4.49 3.66 -10.22
C TRP A 104 5.77 4.27 -10.83
N GLY A 105 6.20 5.43 -10.31
CA GLY A 105 7.31 6.18 -10.88
C GLY A 105 8.56 6.29 -10.02
N SER A 106 8.60 5.66 -8.86
CA SER A 106 9.72 5.68 -7.92
C SER A 106 10.22 4.27 -7.65
N GLN A 107 11.51 4.11 -7.34
CA GLN A 107 12.08 2.84 -6.91
C GLN A 107 11.30 2.21 -5.74
N MET A 108 10.70 3.06 -4.91
CA MET A 108 9.88 2.67 -3.77
C MET A 108 8.39 2.72 -4.15
N ALA A 109 7.87 1.72 -4.81
CA ALA A 109 6.43 1.58 -5.03
C ALA A 109 5.70 1.46 -3.68
N THR A 110 5.91 0.33 -3.03
CA THR A 110 5.43 0.05 -1.67
C THR A 110 6.61 0.06 -0.71
N TYR A 111 6.47 0.70 0.42
CA TYR A 111 7.51 0.75 1.44
C TYR A 111 6.94 1.08 2.81
N GLY A 112 7.75 0.91 3.84
CA GLY A 112 7.34 1.24 5.20
C GLY A 112 7.72 0.15 6.20
N GLY A 113 6.79 -0.26 7.02
CA GLY A 113 7.05 -1.19 8.12
C GLY A 113 7.91 -0.58 9.22
N MET A 114 8.07 0.74 9.20
CA MET A 114 8.75 1.45 10.28
C MET A 114 7.78 1.72 11.40
N ASP A 115 8.28 1.62 12.59
CA ASP A 115 7.61 2.11 13.77
C ASP A 115 7.92 3.60 13.95
N GLU A 116 6.89 4.43 13.92
CA GLU A 116 7.01 5.86 14.25
C GLU A 116 6.64 6.15 15.70
N SER A 117 6.35 5.13 16.50
CA SER A 117 6.02 5.27 17.89
C SER A 117 7.19 5.83 18.72
N GLN A 118 6.85 6.51 19.79
CA GLN A 118 7.82 7.03 20.75
C GLN A 118 8.21 6.01 21.82
N ASP A 119 7.52 4.87 21.89
CA ASP A 119 7.87 3.78 22.78
C ASP A 119 8.48 2.60 22.01
N PRO A 120 9.80 2.52 21.90
CA PRO A 120 10.47 1.49 21.12
C PRO A 120 10.46 0.11 21.79
N GLU A 121 9.89 -0.07 22.98
CA GLU A 121 9.94 -1.35 23.69
C GLU A 121 8.84 -2.32 23.26
N HIS A 122 7.74 -1.82 22.70
CA HIS A 122 6.52 -2.58 22.55
C HIS A 122 5.97 -2.64 21.10
N HIS A 123 6.72 -2.21 20.09
CA HIS A 123 6.21 -2.09 18.74
C HIS A 123 6.83 -3.11 17.81
N GLY A 124 5.98 -3.78 17.06
CA GLY A 124 6.35 -4.69 16.00
C GLY A 124 5.34 -4.63 14.85
N TRP A 125 5.83 -4.79 13.63
CA TRP A 125 5.00 -4.98 12.46
C TRP A 125 4.86 -6.46 12.17
N SER A 126 3.63 -6.88 11.88
CA SER A 126 3.33 -8.19 11.35
C SER A 126 2.38 -8.03 10.18
N CYS A 127 2.78 -8.44 9.00
CA CYS A 127 1.99 -8.21 7.80
C CYS A 127 1.96 -9.44 6.90
N ASN A 128 0.74 -9.80 6.47
CA ASN A 128 0.51 -10.68 5.34
C ASN A 128 0.50 -9.85 4.05
N PHE A 129 1.52 -10.01 3.23
CA PHE A 129 1.65 -9.36 1.93
C PHE A 129 1.48 -10.42 0.84
N VAL A 130 0.22 -10.65 0.44
CA VAL A 130 -0.15 -11.88 -0.26
C VAL A 130 -0.90 -11.61 -1.55
N ASN A 131 -0.52 -12.32 -2.61
CA ASN A 131 -1.24 -12.36 -3.88
C ASN A 131 -1.55 -10.98 -4.49
N ASN A 132 -0.66 -10.01 -4.33
CA ASN A 132 -0.78 -8.71 -4.96
C ASN A 132 -0.20 -8.76 -6.39
N TYR A 133 -0.76 -7.98 -7.30
CA TYR A 133 -0.34 -7.91 -8.68
C TYR A 133 0.33 -6.57 -8.98
N TYR A 134 1.58 -6.60 -9.39
CA TYR A 134 2.37 -5.44 -9.78
C TYR A 134 2.59 -5.44 -11.29
N LYS A 135 2.05 -4.43 -11.94
CA LYS A 135 2.18 -4.24 -13.39
C LYS A 135 2.99 -2.98 -13.69
N PRO A 136 4.26 -3.13 -14.14
CA PRO A 136 5.04 -1.98 -14.62
C PRO A 136 4.33 -1.29 -15.78
N GLY A 137 4.28 0.02 -15.74
CA GLY A 137 3.74 0.85 -16.82
C GLY A 137 4.82 1.77 -17.40
N PRO A 138 4.44 2.73 -18.26
CA PRO A 138 5.39 3.64 -18.91
C PRO A 138 6.29 4.43 -17.93
N ALA A 139 5.73 4.92 -16.81
CA ALA A 139 6.52 5.63 -15.81
C ALA A 139 7.48 4.69 -15.06
N THR A 140 7.01 3.48 -14.73
CA THR A 140 7.84 2.47 -14.08
C THR A 140 9.02 2.11 -14.97
N THR A 141 8.76 1.80 -16.23
CA THR A 141 9.80 1.44 -17.20
C THR A 141 10.82 2.55 -17.42
N ALA A 142 10.37 3.81 -17.41
CA ALA A 142 11.24 4.96 -17.63
C ALA A 142 12.11 5.33 -16.41
N ARG A 143 11.66 5.04 -15.19
CA ARG A 143 12.22 5.64 -13.97
C ARG A 143 12.73 4.64 -12.95
N VAL A 144 12.18 3.43 -12.91
CA VAL A 144 12.57 2.40 -11.94
C VAL A 144 13.71 1.57 -12.52
N LYS A 145 14.85 1.58 -11.84
CA LYS A 145 16.04 0.85 -12.31
C LYS A 145 15.96 -0.66 -12.07
N GLU A 146 15.36 -1.04 -10.97
CA GLU A 146 15.21 -2.42 -10.56
C GLU A 146 13.82 -2.64 -9.96
N LEU A 147 13.08 -3.59 -10.48
CA LEU A 147 11.74 -3.91 -9.99
C LEU A 147 11.83 -4.56 -8.60
N LYS A 148 11.05 -4.06 -7.68
CA LYS A 148 10.91 -4.59 -6.32
C LYS A 148 9.47 -4.45 -5.85
N PHE A 149 9.02 -5.36 -5.00
CA PHE A 149 7.71 -5.28 -4.36
C PHE A 149 7.73 -4.27 -3.19
N PHE A 150 8.72 -4.40 -2.32
CA PHE A 150 8.68 -3.73 -1.04
C PHE A 150 10.06 -3.28 -0.56
N ARG A 151 10.12 -2.10 0.05
CA ARG A 151 11.29 -1.64 0.81
C ARG A 151 10.95 -1.52 2.29
N GLN A 152 11.62 -2.31 3.13
CA GLN A 152 11.59 -2.12 4.57
C GLN A 152 12.31 -0.83 4.93
N SER A 153 11.63 0.06 5.61
CA SER A 153 12.21 1.31 6.09
C SER A 153 12.72 1.17 7.52
N SER A 154 13.81 1.87 7.81
CA SER A 154 14.25 2.16 9.16
C SER A 154 13.41 3.27 9.78
N ALA A 155 13.62 3.54 11.07
CA ALA A 155 12.99 4.69 11.72
C ALA A 155 13.28 6.00 10.97
N ARG A 156 12.28 6.86 10.89
CA ARG A 156 12.32 8.08 10.06
C ARG A 156 13.35 9.11 10.51
N GLU A 157 13.74 9.08 11.77
CA GLU A 157 14.71 10.02 12.34
C GLU A 157 15.94 9.29 12.85
N PRO A 158 17.14 9.66 12.37
CA PRO A 158 18.40 8.99 12.76
C PRO A 158 18.73 9.10 14.25
N ASN A 159 18.09 10.00 14.97
CA ASN A 159 18.34 10.27 16.38
C ASN A 159 17.29 9.61 17.32
N LYS A 160 16.29 8.93 16.77
CA LYS A 160 15.38 8.11 17.60
C LYS A 160 16.03 6.78 17.91
N ALA A 161 15.67 6.23 19.06
CA ALA A 161 16.17 4.93 19.49
C ALA A 161 16.05 3.90 18.36
N PRO A 162 17.02 3.01 18.19
CA PRO A 162 16.96 2.00 17.14
C PRO A 162 15.69 1.18 17.32
N LEU A 163 15.08 0.79 16.18
CA LEU A 163 13.98 -0.15 16.18
C LEU A 163 14.35 -1.36 17.02
N ARG A 164 13.63 -1.60 18.10
CA ARG A 164 13.90 -2.70 19.02
C ARG A 164 13.20 -3.98 18.63
N ALA A 165 12.19 -3.89 17.76
CA ALA A 165 11.47 -5.03 17.25
C ALA A 165 11.66 -5.17 15.74
N VAL A 166 11.95 -6.38 15.30
CA VAL A 166 12.00 -6.71 13.89
C VAL A 166 10.60 -6.78 13.31
N SER A 167 10.38 -6.12 12.19
CA SER A 167 9.13 -6.25 11.42
C SER A 167 9.06 -7.65 10.81
N LYS A 168 7.94 -8.32 10.97
CA LYS A 168 7.70 -9.67 10.49
C LYS A 168 6.75 -9.66 9.29
N TRP A 169 7.15 -10.31 8.23
CA TRP A 169 6.45 -10.29 6.96
C TRP A 169 6.22 -11.70 6.42
N TYR A 170 5.04 -11.93 5.89
CA TYR A 170 4.75 -13.08 5.06
C TYR A 170 4.50 -12.62 3.62
N PHE A 171 5.53 -12.73 2.78
CA PHE A 171 5.42 -12.46 1.34
C PHE A 171 5.15 -13.75 0.61
N HIS A 172 3.99 -13.85 -0.04
CA HIS A 172 3.61 -15.05 -0.77
C HIS A 172 2.71 -14.74 -1.97
N GLY A 173 2.95 -15.42 -3.08
CA GLY A 173 2.07 -15.40 -4.25
C GLY A 173 1.95 -14.05 -4.97
N ASN A 174 2.78 -13.07 -4.64
CA ASN A 174 2.77 -11.79 -5.35
C ASN A 174 3.36 -11.96 -6.76
N VAL A 175 2.76 -11.29 -7.73
CA VAL A 175 3.17 -11.33 -9.12
C VAL A 175 3.78 -10.01 -9.54
N MET A 176 4.96 -10.05 -10.15
CA MET A 176 5.56 -8.93 -10.87
C MET A 176 5.46 -9.21 -12.37
N GLU A 177 4.53 -8.53 -13.06
CA GLU A 177 4.33 -8.72 -14.50
C GLU A 177 5.64 -8.48 -15.25
N GLY A 178 6.03 -9.43 -16.10
CA GLY A 178 7.28 -9.38 -16.86
C GLY A 178 8.54 -9.79 -16.09
N ASN A 179 8.43 -10.20 -14.82
CA ASN A 179 9.58 -10.70 -14.04
C ASN A 179 9.23 -11.99 -13.30
N SER A 180 9.54 -13.13 -13.94
CA SER A 180 9.24 -14.45 -13.40
C SER A 180 10.07 -14.82 -12.17
N GLN A 181 11.27 -14.25 -12.03
CA GLN A 181 12.14 -14.49 -10.87
C GLN A 181 11.49 -13.92 -9.60
N LEU A 182 11.07 -12.65 -9.62
CA LEU A 182 10.38 -12.03 -8.48
C LEU A 182 9.04 -12.71 -8.18
N THR A 183 8.36 -13.20 -9.21
CA THR A 183 7.09 -13.93 -9.05
C THR A 183 7.32 -15.28 -8.38
N SER A 184 8.40 -16.00 -8.72
CA SER A 184 8.69 -17.31 -8.14
C SER A 184 9.30 -17.23 -6.74
N ASP A 185 10.10 -16.21 -6.46
CA ASP A 185 10.65 -15.92 -5.14
C ASP A 185 10.36 -14.45 -4.78
N ASN A 186 9.32 -14.26 -4.00
CA ASN A 186 8.89 -12.92 -3.63
C ASN A 186 9.91 -12.18 -2.75
N TRP A 187 10.74 -12.90 -2.02
CA TRP A 187 11.75 -12.28 -1.16
C TRP A 187 12.89 -11.61 -1.93
N GLU A 188 13.16 -12.00 -3.15
CA GLU A 188 14.06 -11.26 -4.03
C GLU A 188 13.55 -9.86 -4.40
N GLY A 189 12.24 -9.65 -4.26
CA GLY A 189 11.57 -8.37 -4.43
C GLY A 189 11.55 -7.50 -3.17
N VAL A 190 12.17 -7.92 -2.08
CA VAL A 190 12.23 -7.20 -0.81
C VAL A 190 13.64 -6.68 -0.54
N TYR A 191 13.76 -5.46 -0.09
CA TYR A 191 15.05 -4.89 0.30
C TYR A 191 14.89 -3.94 1.50
N THR A 192 15.99 -3.53 2.11
CA THR A 192 16.01 -2.58 3.22
C THR A 192 16.59 -1.23 2.79
N ASP A 193 16.33 -0.18 3.52
CA ASP A 193 16.88 1.15 3.23
C ASP A 193 18.35 1.35 3.65
N GLY A 194 19.01 0.28 4.05
CA GLY A 194 20.42 0.31 4.44
C GLY A 194 20.70 0.73 5.88
N ASN A 195 19.74 1.35 6.55
CA ASN A 195 19.82 1.71 7.99
C ASN A 195 18.95 0.78 8.85
N TYR A 196 18.24 -0.14 8.24
CA TYR A 196 17.42 -1.11 8.95
C TYR A 196 18.33 -2.12 9.68
N PRO A 197 18.17 -2.29 10.99
CA PRO A 197 19.17 -3.02 11.78
C PRO A 197 19.07 -4.55 11.70
N TYR A 198 18.03 -5.06 11.06
CA TYR A 198 17.79 -6.51 10.95
C TYR A 198 17.98 -6.99 9.52
N SER A 199 18.34 -8.25 9.36
CA SER A 199 18.47 -8.91 8.08
C SER A 199 17.09 -9.27 7.49
N ILE A 200 17.04 -9.50 6.18
CA ILE A 200 15.85 -10.01 5.50
C ILE A 200 15.40 -11.36 6.08
N ASP A 201 16.34 -12.22 6.47
CA ASP A 201 15.99 -13.52 7.04
C ASP A 201 15.30 -13.40 8.40
N GLU A 202 15.68 -12.42 9.21
CA GLU A 202 14.99 -12.14 10.46
C GLU A 202 13.58 -11.60 10.24
N MET A 203 13.31 -10.96 9.11
CA MET A 203 11.98 -10.45 8.75
C MET A 203 11.02 -11.55 8.31
N LYS A 204 11.51 -12.68 7.82
CA LYS A 204 10.68 -13.77 7.31
C LYS A 204 9.82 -14.38 8.39
N ALA A 205 8.55 -14.58 8.09
CA ALA A 205 7.60 -15.28 8.93
C ALA A 205 6.71 -16.21 8.08
N SER A 206 6.13 -17.20 8.74
CA SER A 206 4.96 -17.92 8.21
C SER A 206 3.74 -16.99 8.27
N SER A 207 2.67 -17.33 7.56
CA SER A 207 1.46 -16.52 7.56
C SER A 207 0.99 -16.18 8.98
N PHE A 208 0.59 -14.94 9.16
CA PHE A 208 -0.03 -14.53 10.40
C PHE A 208 -1.53 -14.79 10.30
N ILE A 209 -2.06 -15.45 11.30
CA ILE A 209 -3.46 -15.28 11.62
C ILE A 209 -3.52 -13.96 12.36
N ILE A 210 -4.35 -13.02 11.91
CA ILE A 210 -4.63 -11.84 12.73
C ILE A 210 -5.13 -12.37 14.05
N PRO A 211 -4.45 -12.10 15.18
CA PRO A 211 -4.87 -12.68 16.44
C PRO A 211 -6.33 -12.34 16.67
N SER A 212 -7.10 -13.36 16.95
CA SER A 212 -8.43 -13.15 17.49
C SER A 212 -8.24 -12.26 18.71
N GLY A 213 -8.79 -11.07 18.71
CA GLY A 213 -8.50 -10.00 19.66
C GLY A 213 -8.73 -10.28 21.13
N LYS A 214 -8.90 -11.55 21.50
CA LYS A 214 -9.16 -11.98 22.87
C LYS A 214 -7.99 -11.71 23.83
N GLU A 215 -6.76 -11.72 23.35
CA GLU A 215 -5.61 -11.60 24.26
C GLU A 215 -5.17 -10.16 24.50
N ASN A 216 -5.39 -9.25 23.55
CA ASN A 216 -4.95 -7.85 23.67
C ASN A 216 -6.09 -6.83 23.57
N TYR A 217 -7.31 -7.25 23.26
CA TYR A 217 -8.44 -6.38 22.98
C TYR A 217 -9.72 -6.86 23.68
N GLU A 218 -9.65 -7.39 24.90
CA GLU A 218 -10.82 -7.82 25.70
C GLU A 218 -11.89 -6.71 25.86
N GLN A 219 -11.50 -5.46 25.65
CA GLN A 219 -12.41 -4.32 25.69
C GLN A 219 -13.19 -4.10 24.38
N TYR A 220 -12.81 -4.76 23.29
CA TYR A 220 -13.45 -4.60 21.99
C TYR A 220 -14.29 -5.84 21.68
N TRP A 221 -15.59 -5.69 21.66
CA TRP A 221 -16.60 -6.71 21.43
C TRP A 221 -16.62 -7.21 19.99
N PHE A 222 -15.53 -7.77 19.49
CA PHE A 222 -15.45 -8.22 18.12
C PHE A 222 -15.02 -9.69 18.04
N ASP A 223 -15.78 -10.48 17.27
CA ASP A 223 -15.42 -11.86 16.96
C ASP A 223 -14.52 -11.90 15.72
N TRP A 224 -13.22 -11.95 15.94
CA TRP A 224 -12.20 -11.92 14.90
C TRP A 224 -12.08 -13.23 14.13
N GLU A 225 -12.50 -14.35 14.68
CA GLU A 225 -12.41 -15.64 14.02
C GLU A 225 -13.21 -15.69 12.72
N SER A 226 -14.21 -14.82 12.58
CA SER A 226 -15.01 -14.71 11.38
C SER A 226 -14.44 -13.76 10.30
N TYR A 227 -13.35 -13.05 10.57
CA TYR A 227 -12.81 -12.01 9.69
C TYR A 227 -11.48 -12.32 9.04
N THR A 228 -10.89 -13.49 9.25
CA THR A 228 -9.70 -13.88 8.51
C THR A 228 -10.08 -14.15 7.06
N LEU A 229 -9.51 -13.37 6.15
CA LEU A 229 -9.67 -13.57 4.70
C LEU A 229 -8.91 -14.81 4.20
N SER A 230 -8.28 -15.59 5.08
CA SER A 230 -7.40 -16.69 4.71
C SER A 230 -8.01 -17.69 3.73
N ASP A 231 -9.31 -17.91 3.79
CA ASP A 231 -10.03 -18.83 2.91
C ASP A 231 -10.56 -18.17 1.61
N GLN A 232 -10.35 -16.84 1.45
CA GLN A 232 -10.89 -16.05 0.34
C GLN A 232 -9.81 -15.46 -0.57
N TYR A 233 -8.54 -15.83 -0.38
CA TYR A 233 -7.47 -15.29 -1.22
C TYR A 233 -7.59 -15.80 -2.65
N GLU A 234 -7.78 -14.87 -3.57
CA GLU A 234 -7.62 -15.15 -4.98
C GLU A 234 -6.12 -15.24 -5.31
N SER A 235 -5.74 -15.93 -6.40
CA SER A 235 -4.39 -15.75 -6.94
C SER A 235 -4.20 -14.30 -7.40
N ALA A 236 -2.96 -13.83 -7.49
CA ALA A 236 -2.69 -12.46 -7.90
C ALA A 236 -3.27 -12.16 -9.30
N GLU A 237 -3.20 -13.11 -10.24
CA GLU A 237 -3.78 -12.97 -11.58
C GLU A 237 -5.31 -12.90 -11.54
N LYS A 238 -5.93 -13.67 -10.66
CA LYS A 238 -7.37 -13.63 -10.48
C LYS A 238 -7.78 -12.30 -9.85
N ALA A 239 -7.06 -11.84 -8.83
CA ALA A 239 -7.27 -10.54 -8.22
C ALA A 239 -7.14 -9.39 -9.23
N TYR A 240 -6.14 -9.46 -10.12
CA TYR A 240 -6.02 -8.49 -11.23
C TYR A 240 -7.28 -8.45 -12.07
N GLN A 241 -7.84 -9.61 -12.43
CA GLN A 241 -9.09 -9.67 -13.21
C GLN A 241 -10.29 -9.13 -12.41
N SER A 242 -10.40 -9.52 -11.13
CA SER A 242 -11.49 -9.11 -10.25
C SER A 242 -11.49 -7.61 -9.99
N VAL A 243 -10.33 -7.03 -9.65
CA VAL A 243 -10.16 -5.59 -9.40
C VAL A 243 -10.51 -4.75 -10.64
N LEU A 244 -10.18 -5.23 -11.83
CA LEU A 244 -10.43 -4.52 -13.08
C LEU A 244 -11.76 -4.88 -13.74
N ALA A 245 -12.60 -5.68 -13.12
CA ALA A 245 -13.88 -6.08 -13.66
C ALA A 245 -14.79 -4.86 -13.92
N ASP A 246 -15.52 -4.89 -15.04
CA ASP A 246 -16.28 -3.72 -15.50
C ASP A 246 -17.57 -3.44 -14.72
N LYS A 247 -18.06 -4.42 -13.95
CA LYS A 247 -19.34 -4.32 -13.22
C LYS A 247 -19.24 -4.53 -11.72
N SER A 248 -18.10 -4.99 -11.25
CA SER A 248 -17.93 -5.40 -9.84
C SER A 248 -16.51 -5.19 -9.31
N GLY A 249 -15.65 -4.50 -10.05
CA GLY A 249 -14.27 -4.27 -9.65
C GLY A 249 -14.11 -3.06 -8.73
N ALA A 250 -12.88 -2.58 -8.60
CA ALA A 250 -12.58 -1.41 -7.78
C ALA A 250 -13.21 -0.12 -8.33
N GLY A 251 -13.45 0.83 -7.43
CA GLY A 251 -14.07 2.12 -7.71
C GLY A 251 -15.58 2.14 -7.60
N ALA A 252 -16.15 3.32 -7.65
CA ALA A 252 -17.60 3.51 -7.59
C ALA A 252 -18.31 2.99 -8.85
N PHE A 253 -19.53 2.51 -8.72
CA PHE A 253 -20.35 2.06 -9.85
C PHE A 253 -21.66 2.85 -9.97
N PRO A 254 -22.05 3.21 -11.22
CA PRO A 254 -21.27 3.03 -12.45
C PRO A 254 -19.98 3.85 -12.40
N ARG A 255 -18.89 3.31 -12.97
CA ARG A 255 -17.64 4.08 -13.04
C ARG A 255 -17.85 5.36 -13.84
N ASP A 256 -17.29 6.44 -13.34
CA ASP A 256 -17.22 7.69 -14.10
C ASP A 256 -16.19 7.62 -15.22
N LYS A 257 -16.01 8.71 -15.95
CA LYS A 257 -15.08 8.76 -17.09
C LYS A 257 -13.62 8.60 -16.66
N VAL A 258 -13.27 9.03 -15.45
CA VAL A 258 -11.90 8.94 -14.90
C VAL A 258 -11.59 7.50 -14.56
N ASP A 259 -12.40 6.88 -13.73
CA ASP A 259 -12.22 5.49 -13.33
C ASP A 259 -12.23 4.53 -14.52
N ALA A 260 -13.15 4.74 -15.47
CA ALA A 260 -13.23 3.94 -16.68
C ALA A 260 -11.94 4.07 -17.52
N ARG A 261 -11.37 5.27 -17.62
CA ARG A 261 -10.09 5.51 -18.30
C ARG A 261 -8.95 4.82 -17.55
N ILE A 262 -8.84 5.00 -16.23
CA ILE A 262 -7.80 4.36 -15.41
C ILE A 262 -7.81 2.84 -15.61
N VAL A 263 -8.97 2.21 -15.47
CA VAL A 263 -9.09 0.76 -15.65
C VAL A 263 -8.69 0.32 -17.06
N LYS A 264 -9.08 1.09 -18.10
CA LYS A 264 -8.66 0.83 -19.48
C LYS A 264 -7.14 0.94 -19.64
N GLU A 265 -6.52 1.94 -19.05
CA GLU A 265 -5.07 2.15 -19.08
C GLU A 265 -4.31 1.01 -18.39
N VAL A 266 -4.77 0.57 -17.23
CA VAL A 266 -4.21 -0.59 -16.54
C VAL A 266 -4.28 -1.84 -17.42
N LYS A 267 -5.45 -2.12 -18.01
CA LYS A 267 -5.65 -3.27 -18.91
C LYS A 267 -4.72 -3.22 -20.12
N SER A 268 -4.58 -2.05 -20.75
CA SER A 268 -3.79 -1.87 -21.97
C SER A 268 -2.29 -1.66 -21.74
N GLY A 269 -1.85 -1.39 -20.51
CA GLY A 269 -0.47 -1.04 -20.22
C GLY A 269 -0.07 0.36 -20.69
N LEU A 270 -1.05 1.23 -20.94
CA LEU A 270 -0.86 2.59 -21.45
C LEU A 270 -1.08 3.64 -20.38
N CYS A 271 -0.78 4.88 -20.73
CA CYS A 271 -1.05 6.05 -19.91
C CYS A 271 -1.38 7.24 -20.82
N THR A 272 -2.50 7.89 -20.57
CA THR A 272 -2.97 9.02 -21.39
C THR A 272 -2.26 10.32 -21.02
N TYR A 273 -2.01 10.54 -19.73
CA TYR A 273 -1.38 11.77 -19.26
C TYR A 273 0.08 11.54 -18.94
N THR A 274 0.92 12.02 -19.84
CA THR A 274 2.35 12.17 -19.56
C THR A 274 2.57 13.51 -18.91
N GLY A 275 3.22 13.53 -17.78
CA GLY A 275 3.48 14.77 -17.04
C GLY A 275 4.08 15.87 -17.94
N ALA A 276 3.34 16.97 -18.11
CA ALA A 276 3.83 18.12 -18.86
C ALA A 276 4.89 18.85 -18.05
N GLY A 277 6.08 19.03 -18.60
CA GLY A 277 7.13 19.87 -18.05
C GLY A 277 8.36 19.15 -17.53
N ASP A 278 8.31 17.84 -17.38
CA ASP A 278 9.49 17.03 -17.10
C ASP A 278 9.59 15.91 -18.13
N ALA A 279 10.54 15.98 -19.02
CA ALA A 279 10.77 14.96 -20.06
C ALA A 279 11.01 13.56 -19.48
N ASN A 280 11.30 13.47 -18.18
CA ASN A 280 11.52 12.23 -17.46
C ASN A 280 10.30 11.78 -16.62
N SER A 281 9.26 12.59 -16.53
CA SER A 281 8.16 12.31 -15.60
C SER A 281 7.18 11.24 -16.10
N GLY A 282 7.27 10.81 -17.33
CA GLY A 282 6.43 9.80 -17.95
C GLY A 282 5.16 9.46 -17.17
N ALA A 283 4.01 9.82 -17.68
CA ALA A 283 2.75 9.21 -17.31
C ALA A 283 2.07 9.60 -15.97
N ILE A 284 2.61 10.49 -15.18
CA ILE A 284 1.91 10.98 -13.99
C ILE A 284 1.38 12.39 -14.29
N PRO A 285 0.08 12.68 -14.08
CA PRO A 285 -0.47 14.01 -14.31
C PRO A 285 0.30 15.04 -13.50
N VAL A 286 0.83 16.04 -14.16
CA VAL A 286 1.84 16.92 -13.57
C VAL A 286 1.27 18.25 -13.16
N SER A 287 0.11 18.65 -13.61
CA SER A 287 -0.34 19.99 -13.33
C SER A 287 -1.84 20.13 -13.15
N TYR A 288 -2.16 20.94 -12.18
CA TYR A 288 -3.47 21.50 -11.88
C TYR A 288 -4.18 22.15 -13.09
N THR A 289 -3.45 22.47 -14.15
CA THR A 289 -4.00 23.10 -15.35
C THR A 289 -4.83 22.16 -16.21
N HIS A 290 -4.66 20.85 -16.09
CA HIS A 290 -5.46 19.88 -16.84
C HIS A 290 -6.85 19.63 -16.24
N LEU A 291 -7.09 20.06 -15.00
CA LEU A 291 -8.38 19.91 -14.33
C LEU A 291 -9.40 20.99 -14.71
N ARG A 292 -9.02 21.96 -15.55
CA ARG A 292 -9.89 23.07 -15.99
C ARG A 292 -10.44 22.92 -17.41
N ALA A 293 -10.23 21.79 -18.07
CA ALA A 293 -10.75 21.55 -19.41
C ALA A 293 -11.99 20.68 -19.41
#